data_4b090a767a5544342a7fc1eeb232e1c5
#
_entry.id   4b090a767a5544342a7fc1eeb232e1c5
#
_cell.length_a   1.000
_cell.length_b   1.000
_cell.length_c   1.000
_cell.angle_alpha   90.00
_cell.angle_beta   90.00
_cell.angle_gamma   90.00
#
_symmetry.space_group_name_H-M   'P 1'
#
loop_
_entity.id
_entity.type
_entity.pdbx_description
1 polymer ?
#
loop_
_entity_poly.entity_id
_entity_poly.type
_entity_poly.pdbx_seq_one_letter_code
_entity_poly.pdbx_strand_id
1 'polypeptide(L)'
;MDITSLTAVELGKKIKAKEISVVEAVKASIAQIEKVEKDVNSFVTLDKEGALKRAEEVQKLIDDGKLTGPLAGVPVAIKDNMCTQGMLTTCSSKILGNFRPMFTAEAVKNLEEAGAVILGKTNMDEFAMGSTTETSYYGPTKNPWNLEHVPGGSSGGSCAAVAAEEAPYALGSDTGGSIRQPSSFCGVVGIKPTYGTVSRYGLIAYGSSLDQIGPVAKDVTDCATVLETIASYDPKDSTSIRRDSYDFTSALVDDVKGMRIGIPKDYFGNGLDAEVKENILRAVKVLEEKGAVVEEFDLSLVKYAIPAYYVIASAEASSNLARFDGVKYGYRTEEYEGLHNMYKKSRSEGFGPEVKRRIMLGSFVLSSGYYDAYYLKALKTKALIKKAFDKAFEKYDVIVAPAAPTTAPELGKSLNDPIKMYLGDIYTISVNLAGLPGITIPVGKDSKGLPVGMQLIGNCFEENKIIQTAYTFEQTKAYEAPELAKEDR
;
A
#
# COMPACT_ATOMS: atom_id res chain seq x y z
N MET A 1 -18.60 2.09 -24.19
CA MET A 1 -17.37 1.56 -23.58
C MET A 1 -17.33 2.14 -22.19
N ASP A 2 -17.19 1.30 -21.19
CA ASP A 2 -17.08 1.76 -19.80
C ASP A 2 -15.63 2.23 -19.53
N ILE A 3 -15.47 3.53 -19.29
CA ILE A 3 -14.14 4.14 -19.08
C ILE A 3 -13.54 3.67 -17.76
N THR A 4 -14.35 3.44 -16.73
CA THR A 4 -13.87 3.08 -15.39
C THR A 4 -13.36 1.65 -15.30
N SER A 5 -13.78 0.76 -16.24
CA SER A 5 -13.30 -0.62 -16.30
C SER A 5 -11.89 -0.75 -16.91
N LEU A 6 -11.42 0.28 -17.66
CA LEU A 6 -10.09 0.27 -18.28
C LEU A 6 -8.98 0.25 -17.23
N THR A 7 -7.85 -0.39 -17.57
CA THR A 7 -6.61 -0.26 -16.80
C THR A 7 -5.97 1.11 -17.03
N ALA A 8 -5.03 1.52 -16.20
CA ALA A 8 -4.42 2.85 -16.32
C ALA A 8 -3.66 3.01 -17.65
N VAL A 9 -2.91 1.97 -18.05
CA VAL A 9 -2.16 1.98 -19.31
C VAL A 9 -3.10 1.94 -20.54
N GLU A 10 -4.19 1.17 -20.47
CA GLU A 10 -5.21 1.16 -21.54
C GLU A 10 -5.89 2.51 -21.69
N LEU A 11 -6.29 3.13 -20.58
CA LEU A 11 -6.88 4.46 -20.57
C LEU A 11 -5.91 5.50 -21.15
N GLY A 12 -4.64 5.49 -20.72
CA GLY A 12 -3.61 6.37 -21.23
C GLY A 12 -3.37 6.20 -22.74
N LYS A 13 -3.43 4.95 -23.26
CA LYS A 13 -3.35 4.68 -24.71
C LYS A 13 -4.54 5.32 -25.47
N LYS A 14 -5.77 5.17 -24.94
CA LYS A 14 -6.97 5.74 -25.56
C LYS A 14 -7.01 7.26 -25.50
N ILE A 15 -6.50 7.86 -24.43
CA ILE A 15 -6.36 9.32 -24.32
C ILE A 15 -5.39 9.83 -25.40
N LYS A 16 -4.23 9.19 -25.56
CA LYS A 16 -3.25 9.56 -26.59
C LYS A 16 -3.77 9.35 -28.02
N ALA A 17 -4.59 8.33 -28.22
CA ALA A 17 -5.26 8.06 -29.49
C ALA A 17 -6.43 9.04 -29.78
N LYS A 18 -6.76 9.94 -28.81
CA LYS A 18 -7.91 10.86 -28.88
C LYS A 18 -9.28 10.15 -28.97
N GLU A 19 -9.35 8.90 -28.50
CA GLU A 19 -10.60 8.15 -28.39
C GLU A 19 -11.38 8.58 -27.14
N ILE A 20 -10.68 9.01 -26.09
CA ILE A 20 -11.21 9.52 -24.82
C ILE A 20 -10.44 10.79 -24.48
N SER A 21 -11.12 11.86 -24.07
CA SER A 21 -10.46 13.05 -23.54
C SER A 21 -10.09 12.86 -22.06
N VAL A 22 -9.10 13.61 -21.56
CA VAL A 22 -8.74 13.62 -20.14
C VAL A 22 -9.92 14.05 -19.28
N VAL A 23 -10.70 15.01 -19.75
CA VAL A 23 -11.90 15.51 -19.04
C VAL A 23 -12.98 14.42 -18.93
N GLU A 24 -13.19 13.61 -19.99
CA GLU A 24 -14.11 12.47 -19.94
C GLU A 24 -13.63 11.41 -18.97
N ALA A 25 -12.33 11.07 -18.96
CA ALA A 25 -11.76 10.11 -18.02
C ALA A 25 -11.95 10.55 -16.57
N VAL A 26 -11.65 11.82 -16.25
CA VAL A 26 -11.82 12.38 -14.90
C VAL A 26 -13.30 12.43 -14.49
N LYS A 27 -14.20 12.83 -15.41
CA LYS A 27 -15.65 12.82 -15.16
C LYS A 27 -16.19 11.42 -14.89
N ALA A 28 -15.71 10.41 -15.62
CA ALA A 28 -16.11 9.02 -15.41
C ALA A 28 -15.69 8.54 -13.99
N SER A 29 -14.46 8.81 -13.55
CA SER A 29 -14.02 8.52 -12.19
C SER A 29 -14.85 9.26 -11.13
N ILE A 30 -15.13 10.55 -11.31
CA ILE A 30 -15.95 11.34 -10.39
C ILE A 30 -17.39 10.76 -10.31
N ALA A 31 -17.98 10.37 -11.42
CA ALA A 31 -19.32 9.78 -11.45
C ALA A 31 -19.34 8.42 -10.72
N GLN A 32 -18.30 7.59 -10.90
CA GLN A 32 -18.18 6.31 -10.18
C GLN A 32 -18.03 6.55 -8.67
N ILE A 33 -17.19 7.51 -8.26
CA ILE A 33 -17.05 7.90 -6.84
C ILE A 33 -18.42 8.34 -6.28
N GLU A 34 -19.15 9.22 -6.97
CA GLU A 34 -20.46 9.68 -6.50
C GLU A 34 -21.49 8.55 -6.34
N LYS A 35 -21.34 7.50 -7.13
CA LYS A 35 -22.20 6.32 -7.09
C LYS A 35 -21.92 5.42 -5.88
N VAL A 36 -20.65 5.10 -5.59
CA VAL A 36 -20.29 4.03 -4.64
C VAL A 36 -19.71 4.52 -3.31
N GLU A 37 -19.22 5.76 -3.24
CA GLU A 37 -18.45 6.27 -2.09
C GLU A 37 -19.24 6.30 -0.77
N LYS A 38 -20.58 6.52 -0.84
CA LYS A 38 -21.46 6.47 0.35
C LYS A 38 -21.46 5.09 1.03
N ASP A 39 -21.16 4.03 0.28
CA ASP A 39 -21.14 2.65 0.76
C ASP A 39 -19.72 2.19 1.09
N VAL A 40 -18.71 2.61 0.32
CA VAL A 40 -17.30 2.18 0.45
C VAL A 40 -16.50 3.05 1.41
N ASN A 41 -16.66 4.39 1.37
CA ASN A 41 -15.89 5.36 2.16
C ASN A 41 -14.36 5.23 1.91
N SER A 42 -13.98 5.22 0.64
CA SER A 42 -12.58 5.05 0.20
C SER A 42 -11.77 6.35 0.24
N PHE A 43 -12.42 7.53 0.15
CA PHE A 43 -11.80 8.85 0.18
C PHE A 43 -12.10 9.60 1.48
N VAL A 44 -11.14 10.41 1.93
CA VAL A 44 -11.32 11.40 3.02
C VAL A 44 -11.37 12.83 2.48
N THR A 45 -10.81 13.06 1.30
CA THR A 45 -10.83 14.36 0.61
C THR A 45 -10.95 14.13 -0.89
N LEU A 46 -11.93 14.75 -1.51
CA LEU A 46 -12.09 14.82 -2.97
C LEU A 46 -11.87 16.23 -3.46
N ASP A 47 -11.14 16.40 -4.57
CA ASP A 47 -10.91 17.69 -5.22
C ASP A 47 -11.45 17.67 -6.66
N LYS A 48 -12.77 17.58 -6.78
CA LYS A 48 -13.46 17.48 -8.08
C LYS A 48 -13.15 18.67 -9.00
N GLU A 49 -13.18 19.88 -8.45
CA GLU A 49 -12.93 21.10 -9.23
C GLU A 49 -11.47 21.21 -9.66
N GLY A 50 -10.53 20.95 -8.75
CA GLY A 50 -9.09 20.92 -9.06
C GLY A 50 -8.74 19.84 -10.08
N ALA A 51 -9.31 18.63 -9.94
CA ALA A 51 -9.12 17.54 -10.89
C ALA A 51 -9.62 17.89 -12.31
N LEU A 52 -10.80 18.49 -12.44
CA LEU A 52 -11.34 18.91 -13.75
C LEU A 52 -10.49 20.01 -14.37
N LYS A 53 -10.08 21.02 -13.59
CA LYS A 53 -9.19 22.07 -14.05
C LYS A 53 -7.85 21.49 -14.54
N ARG A 54 -7.26 20.58 -13.74
CA ARG A 54 -6.00 19.90 -14.09
C ARG A 54 -6.17 19.04 -15.35
N ALA A 55 -7.32 18.39 -15.52
CA ALA A 55 -7.64 17.62 -16.72
C ALA A 55 -7.59 18.47 -17.99
N GLU A 56 -8.14 19.69 -17.95
CA GLU A 56 -8.08 20.63 -19.09
C GLU A 56 -6.66 21.09 -19.39
N GLU A 57 -5.84 21.33 -18.36
CA GLU A 57 -4.42 21.71 -18.52
C GLU A 57 -3.62 20.57 -19.15
N VAL A 58 -3.79 19.34 -18.62
CA VAL A 58 -3.09 18.15 -19.10
C VAL A 58 -3.53 17.80 -20.54
N GLN A 59 -4.81 17.95 -20.86
CA GLN A 59 -5.30 17.74 -22.23
C GLN A 59 -4.53 18.63 -23.23
N LYS A 60 -4.34 19.92 -22.93
CA LYS A 60 -3.57 20.83 -23.77
C LYS A 60 -2.12 20.40 -23.93
N LEU A 61 -1.49 19.93 -22.83
CA LEU A 61 -0.10 19.46 -22.88
C LEU A 61 0.06 18.18 -23.72
N ILE A 62 -0.95 17.30 -23.72
CA ILE A 62 -0.99 16.12 -24.59
C ILE A 62 -1.19 16.54 -26.06
N ASP A 63 -2.13 17.44 -26.31
CA ASP A 63 -2.41 17.94 -27.67
C ASP A 63 -1.20 18.67 -28.29
N ASP A 64 -0.43 19.40 -27.48
CA ASP A 64 0.82 20.05 -27.83
C ASP A 64 2.01 19.07 -28.01
N GLY A 65 1.83 17.77 -27.71
CA GLY A 65 2.89 16.75 -27.74
C GLY A 65 3.92 16.87 -26.61
N LYS A 66 3.62 17.62 -25.53
CA LYS A 66 4.52 17.82 -24.37
C LYS A 66 4.43 16.68 -23.35
N LEU A 67 3.29 15.98 -23.28
CA LEU A 67 3.06 14.83 -22.43
C LEU A 67 2.73 13.62 -23.31
N THR A 68 3.63 12.63 -23.32
CA THR A 68 3.53 11.42 -24.16
C THR A 68 3.59 10.11 -23.36
N GLY A 69 3.84 10.21 -22.05
CA GLY A 69 3.98 9.06 -21.14
C GLY A 69 2.70 8.21 -21.02
N PRO A 70 2.80 6.98 -20.52
CA PRO A 70 1.67 6.06 -20.42
C PRO A 70 0.58 6.52 -19.44
N LEU A 71 0.94 7.33 -18.43
CA LEU A 71 0.02 7.82 -17.37
C LEU A 71 -0.48 9.25 -17.64
N ALA A 72 -0.14 9.86 -18.78
CA ALA A 72 -0.58 11.21 -19.12
C ALA A 72 -2.11 11.27 -19.27
N GLY A 73 -2.77 12.09 -18.45
CA GLY A 73 -4.22 12.27 -18.40
C GLY A 73 -4.97 11.20 -17.58
N VAL A 74 -4.27 10.24 -17.00
CA VAL A 74 -4.93 9.16 -16.23
C VAL A 74 -5.23 9.62 -14.80
N PRO A 75 -6.48 9.45 -14.31
CA PRO A 75 -6.84 9.77 -12.93
C PRO A 75 -6.13 8.88 -11.91
N VAL A 76 -5.81 9.44 -10.73
CA VAL A 76 -5.14 8.71 -9.63
C VAL A 76 -5.67 9.10 -8.26
N ALA A 77 -5.72 8.14 -7.34
CA ALA A 77 -6.02 8.35 -5.93
C ALA A 77 -4.74 8.26 -5.08
N ILE A 78 -4.59 9.14 -4.08
CA ILE A 78 -3.37 9.26 -3.27
C ILE A 78 -3.68 8.98 -1.80
N LYS A 79 -2.98 8.02 -1.18
CA LYS A 79 -3.15 7.74 0.25
C LYS A 79 -2.93 9.00 1.10
N ASP A 80 -3.74 9.20 2.11
CA ASP A 80 -3.82 10.46 2.88
C ASP A 80 -2.63 10.74 3.81
N ASN A 81 -1.57 9.98 3.72
CA ASN A 81 -0.29 10.27 4.40
C ASN A 81 0.80 10.82 3.46
N MET A 82 0.50 11.06 2.18
CA MET A 82 1.42 11.70 1.24
C MET A 82 1.06 13.17 1.09
N CYS A 83 1.98 14.06 1.43
CA CYS A 83 1.80 15.49 1.27
C CYS A 83 1.49 15.83 -0.18
N THR A 84 0.39 16.56 -0.40
CA THR A 84 -0.02 17.08 -1.70
C THR A 84 -0.29 18.56 -1.51
N GLN A 85 0.48 19.42 -2.16
CA GLN A 85 0.44 20.88 -1.94
C GLN A 85 -0.98 21.44 -2.09
N GLY A 86 -1.43 22.19 -1.08
CA GLY A 86 -2.76 22.81 -1.06
C GLY A 86 -3.93 21.87 -0.79
N MET A 87 -3.77 20.55 -0.84
CA MET A 87 -4.81 19.57 -0.54
C MET A 87 -4.72 19.10 0.92
N LEU A 88 -5.84 18.91 1.61
CA LEU A 88 -5.85 18.37 2.96
C LEU A 88 -5.08 17.05 2.98
N THR A 89 -4.21 16.86 3.98
CA THR A 89 -3.42 15.65 4.19
C THR A 89 -3.44 15.35 5.68
N THR A 90 -4.35 14.46 6.08
CA THR A 90 -4.75 14.29 7.48
C THR A 90 -4.21 13.04 8.14
N CYS A 91 -3.66 12.08 7.37
CA CYS A 91 -3.35 10.72 7.85
C CYS A 91 -4.56 10.04 8.50
N SER A 92 -5.77 10.36 8.04
CA SER A 92 -7.04 9.91 8.61
C SER A 92 -7.15 10.16 10.13
N SER A 93 -6.56 11.28 10.62
CA SER A 93 -6.47 11.65 12.03
C SER A 93 -7.02 13.04 12.29
N LYS A 94 -7.70 13.20 13.42
CA LYS A 94 -8.15 14.52 13.90
C LYS A 94 -6.98 15.49 14.13
N ILE A 95 -5.80 14.99 14.55
CA ILE A 95 -4.64 15.84 14.85
C ILE A 95 -4.16 16.63 13.63
N LEU A 96 -4.32 16.08 12.41
CA LEU A 96 -3.99 16.75 11.15
C LEU A 96 -5.23 17.14 10.32
N GLY A 97 -6.43 17.13 10.90
CA GLY A 97 -7.69 17.36 10.18
C GLY A 97 -7.79 18.72 9.45
N ASN A 98 -6.94 19.68 9.77
CA ASN A 98 -6.86 21.00 9.14
C ASN A 98 -5.52 21.25 8.40
N PHE A 99 -4.67 20.24 8.26
CA PHE A 99 -3.34 20.41 7.70
C PHE A 99 -3.35 20.42 6.16
N ARG A 100 -2.85 21.51 5.57
CA ARG A 100 -2.59 21.62 4.14
C ARG A 100 -1.09 21.80 3.92
N PRO A 101 -0.39 20.83 3.28
CA PRO A 101 1.04 20.93 3.00
C PRO A 101 1.37 22.10 2.07
N MET A 102 2.54 22.70 2.28
CA MET A 102 3.10 23.73 1.40
C MET A 102 4.01 23.14 0.30
N PHE A 103 4.12 21.80 0.24
CA PHE A 103 4.93 21.07 -0.74
C PHE A 103 4.28 19.72 -1.03
N THR A 104 4.67 19.13 -2.17
CA THR A 104 4.20 17.81 -2.62
C THR A 104 5.28 16.76 -2.36
N ALA A 105 4.87 15.55 -1.94
CA ALA A 105 5.73 14.38 -1.82
C ALA A 105 6.36 14.03 -3.18
N GLU A 106 7.64 13.64 -3.19
CA GLU A 106 8.37 13.40 -4.45
C GLU A 106 7.66 12.38 -5.37
N ALA A 107 7.19 11.27 -4.80
CA ALA A 107 6.45 10.27 -5.57
C ALA A 107 5.16 10.83 -6.23
N VAL A 108 4.45 11.70 -5.52
CA VAL A 108 3.24 12.39 -6.04
C VAL A 108 3.62 13.40 -7.10
N LYS A 109 4.70 14.17 -6.88
CA LYS A 109 5.23 15.13 -7.85
C LYS A 109 5.63 14.45 -9.17
N ASN A 110 6.30 13.30 -9.10
CA ASN A 110 6.65 12.52 -10.29
C ASN A 110 5.41 12.12 -11.11
N LEU A 111 4.30 11.77 -10.45
CA LEU A 111 3.02 11.51 -11.13
C LEU A 111 2.42 12.77 -11.75
N GLU A 112 2.44 13.91 -11.04
CA GLU A 112 1.96 15.19 -11.58
C GLU A 112 2.76 15.63 -12.80
N GLU A 113 4.09 15.43 -12.78
CA GLU A 113 4.99 15.73 -13.90
C GLU A 113 4.77 14.77 -15.08
N ALA A 114 4.40 13.50 -14.81
CA ALA A 114 3.99 12.55 -15.84
C ALA A 114 2.59 12.85 -16.42
N GLY A 115 1.88 13.83 -15.88
CA GLY A 115 0.56 14.26 -16.35
C GLY A 115 -0.61 13.50 -15.74
N ALA A 116 -0.42 12.77 -14.65
CA ALA A 116 -1.51 12.17 -13.89
C ALA A 116 -2.43 13.26 -13.28
N VAL A 117 -3.71 12.92 -13.11
CA VAL A 117 -4.71 13.81 -12.51
C VAL A 117 -5.15 13.29 -11.16
N ILE A 118 -4.79 14.00 -10.07
CA ILE A 118 -5.13 13.58 -8.71
C ILE A 118 -6.62 13.86 -8.46
N LEU A 119 -7.38 12.82 -8.09
CA LEU A 119 -8.80 12.90 -7.73
C LEU A 119 -9.00 13.35 -6.27
N GLY A 120 -8.12 12.90 -5.37
CA GLY A 120 -8.25 13.15 -3.95
C GLY A 120 -7.34 12.27 -3.10
N LYS A 121 -7.65 12.25 -1.79
CA LYS A 121 -6.89 11.55 -0.73
C LYS A 121 -7.71 10.39 -0.21
N THR A 122 -7.14 9.19 -0.25
CA THR A 122 -7.83 7.97 0.18
C THR A 122 -7.71 7.73 1.68
N ASN A 123 -8.77 7.14 2.23
CA ASN A 123 -8.88 6.76 3.62
C ASN A 123 -7.82 5.71 4.00
N MET A 124 -7.45 5.67 5.27
CA MET A 124 -6.41 4.79 5.78
C MET A 124 -6.59 4.56 7.28
N ASP A 125 -5.93 3.56 7.84
CA ASP A 125 -5.76 3.51 9.29
C ASP A 125 -5.00 4.73 9.78
N GLU A 126 -5.41 5.29 10.91
CA GLU A 126 -4.83 6.51 11.47
C GLU A 126 -3.30 6.44 11.56
N PHE A 127 -2.57 7.36 10.90
CA PHE A 127 -1.11 7.40 10.79
C PHE A 127 -0.48 6.08 10.31
N ALA A 128 -1.18 5.34 9.45
CA ALA A 128 -0.78 4.02 8.96
C ALA A 128 -0.65 2.94 10.05
N MET A 129 -1.30 3.13 11.20
CA MET A 129 -1.25 2.25 12.37
C MET A 129 -2.52 1.40 12.47
N GLY A 130 -2.55 0.31 11.71
CA GLY A 130 -3.64 -0.65 11.63
C GLY A 130 -3.50 -1.53 10.42
N SER A 131 -4.43 -2.49 10.28
CA SER A 131 -4.45 -3.47 9.18
C SER A 131 -5.85 -3.67 8.62
N THR A 132 -6.81 -2.76 8.92
CA THR A 132 -8.22 -2.94 8.57
C THR A 132 -8.90 -1.67 8.03
N THR A 133 -8.27 -0.50 8.16
CA THR A 133 -8.82 0.83 7.85
C THR A 133 -10.08 1.16 8.68
N GLU A 134 -10.20 0.54 9.86
CA GLU A 134 -11.26 0.82 10.83
C GLU A 134 -10.86 1.89 11.86
N THR A 135 -9.56 2.22 11.96
CA THR A 135 -9.05 3.18 12.95
C THR A 135 -9.09 4.64 12.46
N SER A 136 -9.58 4.86 11.26
CA SER A 136 -9.75 6.20 10.68
C SER A 136 -10.68 7.09 11.51
N TYR A 137 -10.28 8.34 11.73
CA TYR A 137 -11.15 9.37 12.33
C TYR A 137 -12.40 9.66 11.48
N TYR A 138 -12.33 9.45 10.17
CA TYR A 138 -13.41 9.70 9.21
C TYR A 138 -14.34 8.49 8.99
N GLY A 139 -14.20 7.47 9.84
CA GLY A 139 -14.98 6.23 9.74
C GLY A 139 -14.27 5.15 8.92
N PRO A 140 -14.76 3.90 9.03
CA PRO A 140 -14.14 2.76 8.35
C PRO A 140 -14.38 2.79 6.84
N THR A 141 -13.40 2.34 6.08
CA THR A 141 -13.60 1.93 4.70
C THR A 141 -14.13 0.50 4.67
N LYS A 142 -15.01 0.20 3.73
CA LYS A 142 -15.59 -1.13 3.55
C LYS A 142 -15.03 -1.80 2.29
N ASN A 143 -15.03 -3.13 2.29
CA ASN A 143 -14.55 -3.91 1.18
C ASN A 143 -15.57 -3.92 0.03
N PRO A 144 -15.22 -3.52 -1.21
CA PRO A 144 -16.14 -3.51 -2.34
C PRO A 144 -16.69 -4.91 -2.74
N TRP A 145 -16.00 -5.99 -2.36
CA TRP A 145 -16.47 -7.36 -2.59
C TRP A 145 -17.60 -7.76 -1.63
N ASN A 146 -17.57 -7.22 -0.42
CA ASN A 146 -18.63 -7.41 0.58
C ASN A 146 -18.55 -6.29 1.61
N LEU A 147 -19.56 -5.43 1.66
CA LEU A 147 -19.59 -4.23 2.51
C LEU A 147 -19.64 -4.53 4.02
N GLU A 148 -19.80 -5.78 4.43
CA GLU A 148 -19.71 -6.21 5.82
C GLU A 148 -18.27 -6.57 6.24
N HIS A 149 -17.30 -6.53 5.30
CA HIS A 149 -15.92 -6.91 5.50
C HIS A 149 -14.97 -5.71 5.38
N VAL A 150 -13.79 -5.84 5.99
CA VAL A 150 -12.75 -4.81 5.91
C VAL A 150 -12.01 -4.88 4.57
N PRO A 151 -11.52 -3.76 4.03
CA PRO A 151 -10.68 -3.74 2.83
C PRO A 151 -9.23 -4.14 3.11
N GLY A 152 -8.90 -4.37 4.40
CA GLY A 152 -7.53 -4.40 4.87
C GLY A 152 -6.97 -3.01 5.17
N GLY A 153 -5.68 -2.94 5.47
CA GLY A 153 -5.00 -1.68 5.81
C GLY A 153 -3.47 -1.82 5.95
N SER A 154 -2.87 -0.66 6.11
CA SER A 154 -3.44 0.68 6.31
C SER A 154 -3.82 1.40 5.00
N SER A 155 -3.54 0.89 3.79
CA SER A 155 -3.93 1.48 2.51
C SER A 155 -5.29 0.96 2.01
N GLY A 156 -6.24 0.69 2.94
CA GLY A 156 -7.52 0.11 2.58
C GLY A 156 -8.35 0.99 1.64
N GLY A 157 -8.38 2.31 1.86
CA GLY A 157 -9.04 3.24 0.95
C GLY A 157 -8.44 3.23 -0.46
N SER A 158 -7.09 3.16 -0.60
CA SER A 158 -6.43 3.06 -1.90
C SER A 158 -6.80 1.77 -2.65
N CYS A 159 -6.80 0.63 -1.94
CA CYS A 159 -7.15 -0.65 -2.55
C CYS A 159 -8.65 -0.74 -2.86
N ALA A 160 -9.52 -0.22 -1.97
CA ALA A 160 -10.94 -0.19 -2.19
C ALA A 160 -11.32 0.71 -3.38
N ALA A 161 -10.70 1.90 -3.50
CA ALA A 161 -10.93 2.81 -4.63
C ALA A 161 -10.60 2.17 -5.98
N VAL A 162 -9.51 1.40 -6.07
CA VAL A 162 -9.14 0.68 -7.30
C VAL A 162 -10.13 -0.47 -7.56
N ALA A 163 -10.46 -1.27 -6.55
CA ALA A 163 -11.40 -2.39 -6.68
C ALA A 163 -12.82 -1.92 -7.05
N ALA A 164 -13.29 -0.80 -6.49
CA ALA A 164 -14.59 -0.18 -6.81
C ALA A 164 -14.58 0.61 -8.13
N GLU A 165 -13.46 0.60 -8.86
CA GLU A 165 -13.28 1.34 -10.12
C GLU A 165 -13.44 2.86 -10.00
N GLU A 166 -13.24 3.42 -8.82
CA GLU A 166 -13.25 4.86 -8.56
C GLU A 166 -12.01 5.55 -9.13
N ALA A 167 -10.89 4.83 -9.18
CA ALA A 167 -9.67 5.26 -9.83
C ALA A 167 -8.99 4.07 -10.53
N PRO A 168 -8.36 4.25 -11.70
CA PRO A 168 -7.62 3.20 -12.38
C PRO A 168 -6.46 2.64 -11.56
N TYR A 169 -5.82 3.50 -10.77
CA TYR A 169 -4.73 3.15 -9.86
C TYR A 169 -4.65 4.12 -8.68
N ALA A 170 -3.91 3.72 -7.66
CA ALA A 170 -3.67 4.53 -6.48
C ALA A 170 -2.23 4.39 -5.96
N LEU A 171 -1.78 5.34 -5.14
CA LEU A 171 -0.60 5.16 -4.31
C LEU A 171 -1.01 4.72 -2.90
N GLY A 172 -0.26 3.75 -2.39
CA GLY A 172 -0.30 3.30 -1.00
C GLY A 172 1.04 3.51 -0.30
N SER A 173 1.09 3.22 1.00
CA SER A 173 2.33 3.09 1.77
C SER A 173 2.32 1.80 2.56
N ASP A 174 3.50 1.20 2.73
CA ASP A 174 3.67 -0.11 3.35
C ASP A 174 4.81 -0.07 4.38
N THR A 175 4.46 -0.25 5.64
CA THR A 175 5.40 -0.30 6.77
C THR A 175 5.57 -1.72 7.30
N GLY A 176 4.50 -2.53 7.22
CA GLY A 176 4.47 -3.92 7.66
C GLY A 176 3.55 -4.82 6.83
N GLY A 177 3.12 -4.36 5.64
CA GLY A 177 2.19 -5.08 4.77
C GLY A 177 1.08 -4.20 4.21
N SER A 178 1.10 -2.91 4.51
CA SER A 178 -0.04 -2.00 4.31
C SER A 178 -0.34 -1.61 2.84
N ILE A 179 0.36 -2.15 1.86
CA ILE A 179 -0.04 -2.23 0.44
C ILE A 179 -0.47 -3.65 0.13
N ARG A 180 0.36 -4.64 0.49
CA ARG A 180 0.24 -6.04 0.05
C ARG A 180 -0.96 -6.76 0.64
N GLN A 181 -1.22 -6.57 1.94
CA GLN A 181 -2.36 -7.20 2.62
C GLN A 181 -3.71 -6.63 2.12
N PRO A 182 -3.94 -5.29 2.08
CA PRO A 182 -5.20 -4.78 1.55
C PRO A 182 -5.38 -5.07 0.05
N SER A 183 -4.32 -5.16 -0.74
CA SER A 183 -4.41 -5.63 -2.14
C SER A 183 -4.95 -7.05 -2.23
N SER A 184 -4.54 -7.95 -1.32
CA SER A 184 -5.10 -9.30 -1.23
C SER A 184 -6.60 -9.28 -0.92
N PHE A 185 -7.02 -8.48 0.04
CA PHE A 185 -8.42 -8.44 0.48
C PHE A 185 -9.36 -7.77 -0.52
N CYS A 186 -8.84 -6.81 -1.29
CA CYS A 186 -9.61 -6.11 -2.33
C CYS A 186 -9.47 -6.74 -3.72
N GLY A 187 -8.67 -7.80 -3.89
CA GLY A 187 -8.52 -8.49 -5.17
C GLY A 187 -7.84 -7.64 -6.26
N VAL A 188 -6.90 -6.80 -5.86
CA VAL A 188 -6.11 -5.92 -6.73
C VAL A 188 -4.62 -6.25 -6.63
N VAL A 189 -3.80 -5.69 -7.51
CA VAL A 189 -2.35 -5.83 -7.49
C VAL A 189 -1.72 -4.70 -6.68
N GLY A 190 -0.74 -5.03 -5.82
CA GLY A 190 -0.01 -4.01 -5.07
C GLY A 190 1.47 -4.35 -4.92
N ILE A 191 2.33 -3.38 -5.20
CA ILE A 191 3.78 -3.53 -5.09
C ILE A 191 4.35 -2.66 -3.97
N LYS A 192 5.05 -3.29 -3.04
CA LYS A 192 6.00 -2.62 -2.16
C LYS A 192 7.40 -2.82 -2.73
N PRO A 193 8.08 -1.79 -3.25
CA PRO A 193 9.44 -1.95 -3.75
C PRO A 193 10.47 -2.15 -2.63
N THR A 194 11.72 -2.40 -2.99
CA THR A 194 12.85 -2.38 -2.07
C THR A 194 12.91 -1.04 -1.33
N TYR A 195 13.21 -1.10 -0.03
CA TYR A 195 13.37 0.10 0.79
C TYR A 195 14.39 1.07 0.17
N GLY A 196 13.96 2.33 -0.03
CA GLY A 196 14.77 3.38 -0.64
C GLY A 196 14.69 3.47 -2.19
N THR A 197 13.91 2.62 -2.85
CA THR A 197 13.68 2.70 -4.31
C THR A 197 12.78 3.89 -4.68
N VAL A 198 11.79 4.21 -3.87
CA VAL A 198 10.93 5.39 -4.01
C VAL A 198 11.21 6.34 -2.86
N SER A 199 11.40 7.63 -3.16
CA SER A 199 11.64 8.65 -2.15
C SER A 199 10.50 8.71 -1.13
N ARG A 200 10.87 8.85 0.16
CA ARG A 200 9.95 9.08 1.27
C ARG A 200 9.79 10.57 1.61
N TYR A 201 10.44 11.48 0.85
CA TYR A 201 10.24 12.90 1.04
C TYR A 201 8.77 13.27 0.83
N GLY A 202 8.16 13.86 1.86
CA GLY A 202 6.74 14.21 1.87
C GLY A 202 5.80 13.08 2.28
N LEU A 203 6.29 11.86 2.56
CA LEU A 203 5.53 10.84 3.26
C LEU A 203 5.53 11.16 4.76
N ILE A 204 4.36 11.28 5.37
CA ILE A 204 4.23 11.45 6.82
C ILE A 204 4.60 10.12 7.49
N ALA A 205 5.70 10.14 8.24
CA ALA A 205 6.37 8.93 8.72
C ALA A 205 5.61 8.23 9.85
N TYR A 206 5.45 6.91 9.72
CA TYR A 206 5.14 5.99 10.80
C TYR A 206 6.42 5.34 11.33
N GLY A 207 7.07 4.48 10.55
CA GLY A 207 8.30 3.78 10.88
C GLY A 207 9.41 4.13 9.88
N SER A 208 10.28 5.07 10.23
CA SER A 208 11.25 5.66 9.30
C SER A 208 12.20 4.65 8.66
N SER A 209 12.49 3.52 9.33
CA SER A 209 13.35 2.45 8.82
C SER A 209 12.59 1.34 8.07
N LEU A 210 11.28 1.53 7.83
CA LEU A 210 10.38 0.50 7.30
C LEU A 210 9.45 1.02 6.19
N ASP A 211 8.98 2.28 6.31
CA ASP A 211 8.00 2.87 5.40
C ASP A 211 8.47 2.88 3.96
N GLN A 212 7.59 2.51 3.03
CA GLN A 212 7.83 2.61 1.60
C GLN A 212 6.54 2.96 0.86
N ILE A 213 6.60 3.84 -0.14
CA ILE A 213 5.51 4.14 -1.07
C ILE A 213 5.52 3.11 -2.19
N GLY A 214 4.34 2.73 -2.68
CA GLY A 214 4.20 1.87 -3.85
C GLY A 214 2.80 1.94 -4.46
N PRO A 215 2.66 1.42 -5.70
CA PRO A 215 1.42 1.43 -6.44
C PRO A 215 0.43 0.35 -6.01
N VAL A 216 -0.84 0.64 -6.26
CA VAL A 216 -1.97 -0.29 -6.26
C VAL A 216 -2.72 -0.09 -7.58
N ALA A 217 -3.01 -1.17 -8.31
CA ALA A 217 -3.69 -1.10 -9.59
C ALA A 217 -4.48 -2.39 -9.88
N LYS A 218 -5.20 -2.42 -11.01
CA LYS A 218 -5.98 -3.60 -11.43
C LYS A 218 -5.10 -4.75 -11.89
N ASP A 219 -3.95 -4.44 -12.51
CA ASP A 219 -3.04 -5.43 -13.08
C ASP A 219 -1.56 -5.14 -12.80
N VAL A 220 -0.71 -6.10 -13.15
CA VAL A 220 0.75 -6.04 -12.97
C VAL A 220 1.37 -4.99 -13.91
N THR A 221 0.82 -4.81 -15.11
CA THR A 221 1.29 -3.84 -16.09
C THR A 221 1.18 -2.42 -15.57
N ASP A 222 0.03 -2.07 -15.03
CA ASP A 222 -0.21 -0.76 -14.41
C ASP A 222 0.70 -0.55 -13.20
N CYS A 223 0.81 -1.55 -12.32
CA CYS A 223 1.69 -1.46 -11.15
C CYS A 223 3.16 -1.25 -11.51
N ALA A 224 3.67 -1.97 -12.52
CA ALA A 224 5.05 -1.80 -13.01
C ALA A 224 5.25 -0.40 -13.60
N THR A 225 4.30 0.08 -14.42
CA THR A 225 4.34 1.40 -15.05
C THR A 225 4.30 2.54 -14.03
N VAL A 226 3.43 2.42 -13.01
CA VAL A 226 3.34 3.41 -11.94
C VAL A 226 4.61 3.39 -11.08
N LEU A 227 5.13 2.20 -10.75
CA LEU A 227 6.38 2.08 -9.99
C LEU A 227 7.55 2.73 -10.74
N GLU A 228 7.68 2.49 -12.05
CA GLU A 228 8.70 3.12 -12.90
C GLU A 228 8.59 4.64 -12.90
N THR A 229 7.37 5.17 -12.89
CA THR A 229 7.11 6.61 -12.87
C THR A 229 7.49 7.26 -11.53
N ILE A 230 7.21 6.60 -10.38
CA ILE A 230 7.44 7.19 -9.05
C ILE A 230 8.82 6.90 -8.48
N ALA A 231 9.55 5.91 -9.01
CA ALA A 231 10.87 5.53 -8.52
C ALA A 231 11.93 6.49 -9.04
N SER A 232 12.70 7.06 -8.12
CA SER A 232 13.79 7.99 -8.45
C SER A 232 14.75 8.16 -7.28
N TYR A 233 15.99 8.56 -7.58
CA TYR A 233 16.90 9.06 -6.54
C TYR A 233 16.50 10.49 -6.15
N ASP A 234 16.30 10.72 -4.88
CA ASP A 234 15.97 12.04 -4.33
C ASP A 234 16.97 12.46 -3.24
N PRO A 235 17.78 13.52 -3.45
CA PRO A 235 18.72 14.00 -2.44
C PRO A 235 18.05 14.59 -1.18
N LYS A 236 16.73 14.86 -1.21
CA LYS A 236 15.94 15.31 -0.04
C LYS A 236 15.61 14.17 0.92
N ASP A 237 15.70 12.93 0.47
CA ASP A 237 15.55 11.74 1.29
C ASP A 237 16.88 11.01 1.43
N SER A 238 17.48 11.08 2.63
CA SER A 238 18.77 10.42 2.92
C SER A 238 18.72 8.88 2.81
N THR A 239 17.54 8.28 2.73
CA THR A 239 17.35 6.84 2.56
C THR A 239 17.11 6.45 1.11
N SER A 240 16.93 7.42 0.22
CA SER A 240 16.78 7.17 -1.22
C SER A 240 18.08 6.62 -1.81
N ILE A 241 18.00 5.52 -2.54
CA ILE A 241 19.16 4.81 -3.09
C ILE A 241 19.26 5.08 -4.59
N ARG A 242 20.46 5.48 -5.03
CA ARG A 242 20.73 5.65 -6.46
C ARG A 242 20.86 4.27 -7.11
N ARG A 243 20.12 4.06 -8.20
CA ARG A 243 20.18 2.87 -9.05
C ARG A 243 20.61 3.26 -10.46
N ASP A 244 21.20 2.31 -11.19
CA ASP A 244 21.59 2.51 -12.59
C ASP A 244 20.37 2.57 -13.52
N SER A 245 19.27 1.88 -13.13
CA SER A 245 18.01 1.86 -13.87
C SER A 245 16.82 1.70 -12.94
N TYR A 246 15.69 2.27 -13.34
CA TYR A 246 14.36 2.10 -12.76
C TYR A 246 13.38 1.51 -13.77
N ASP A 247 13.88 0.75 -14.74
CA ASP A 247 13.09 0.08 -15.78
C ASP A 247 12.44 -1.18 -15.19
N PHE A 248 11.16 -1.07 -14.85
CA PHE A 248 10.34 -2.15 -14.33
C PHE A 248 9.40 -2.72 -15.39
N THR A 249 9.07 -1.97 -16.42
CA THR A 249 8.19 -2.39 -17.50
C THR A 249 8.84 -3.40 -18.44
N SER A 250 10.18 -3.43 -18.54
CA SER A 250 10.92 -4.47 -19.26
C SER A 250 10.73 -5.89 -18.68
N ALA A 251 10.26 -5.99 -17.44
CA ALA A 251 9.96 -7.26 -16.79
C ALA A 251 8.58 -7.84 -17.14
N LEU A 252 7.78 -7.16 -17.94
CA LEU A 252 6.46 -7.62 -18.41
C LEU A 252 6.62 -8.67 -19.52
N VAL A 253 7.20 -9.82 -19.16
CA VAL A 253 7.51 -10.94 -20.05
C VAL A 253 6.83 -12.19 -19.50
N ASP A 254 6.03 -12.85 -20.34
CA ASP A 254 5.35 -14.12 -20.00
C ASP A 254 6.32 -15.32 -20.12
N ASP A 255 7.28 -15.38 -19.22
CA ASP A 255 8.24 -16.48 -19.12
C ASP A 255 8.78 -16.62 -17.68
N VAL A 256 8.68 -17.83 -17.12
CA VAL A 256 9.28 -18.22 -15.83
C VAL A 256 10.13 -19.47 -15.95
N LYS A 257 10.47 -19.87 -17.16
CA LYS A 257 11.23 -21.10 -17.41
C LYS A 257 12.58 -21.08 -16.70
N GLY A 258 12.79 -22.08 -15.83
CA GLY A 258 14.00 -22.24 -15.04
C GLY A 258 14.11 -21.30 -13.83
N MET A 259 13.14 -20.39 -13.61
CA MET A 259 13.09 -19.55 -12.42
C MET A 259 12.89 -20.42 -11.17
N ARG A 260 13.71 -20.21 -10.17
CA ARG A 260 13.68 -21.00 -8.92
C ARG A 260 12.78 -20.30 -7.89
N ILE A 261 11.67 -20.94 -7.56
CA ILE A 261 10.67 -20.44 -6.63
C ILE A 261 10.75 -21.22 -5.32
N GLY A 262 11.01 -20.51 -4.21
CA GLY A 262 11.06 -21.10 -2.87
C GLY A 262 9.73 -20.97 -2.13
N ILE A 263 9.27 -22.03 -1.47
CA ILE A 263 8.09 -22.03 -0.58
C ILE A 263 8.57 -22.24 0.85
N PRO A 264 8.52 -21.21 1.72
CA PRO A 264 8.88 -21.37 3.14
C PRO A 264 7.82 -22.19 3.87
N LYS A 265 8.20 -23.37 4.39
CA LYS A 265 7.28 -24.23 5.15
C LYS A 265 6.65 -23.51 6.35
N ASP A 266 7.42 -22.59 6.97
CA ASP A 266 6.97 -21.79 8.12
C ASP A 266 5.75 -20.92 7.80
N TYR A 267 5.52 -20.57 6.52
CA TYR A 267 4.38 -19.75 6.09
C TYR A 267 3.13 -20.58 5.74
N PHE A 268 3.28 -21.87 5.53
CA PHE A 268 2.19 -22.77 5.10
C PHE A 268 1.79 -23.77 6.20
N GLY A 269 2.15 -23.45 7.46
CA GLY A 269 1.85 -24.25 8.64
C GLY A 269 0.49 -23.95 9.28
N ASN A 270 0.40 -24.24 10.59
CA ASN A 270 -0.80 -24.00 11.39
C ASN A 270 -1.13 -22.48 11.45
N GLY A 271 -2.42 -22.15 11.35
CA GLY A 271 -2.92 -20.78 11.41
C GLY A 271 -3.18 -20.13 10.04
N LEU A 272 -2.74 -20.75 8.95
CA LEU A 272 -3.16 -20.39 7.59
C LEU A 272 -4.48 -21.08 7.26
N ASP A 273 -5.45 -20.31 6.78
CA ASP A 273 -6.74 -20.82 6.32
C ASP A 273 -6.53 -21.83 5.15
N ALA A 274 -7.33 -22.92 5.16
CA ALA A 274 -7.18 -23.98 4.20
C ALA A 274 -7.48 -23.56 2.75
N GLU A 275 -8.51 -22.71 2.55
CA GLU A 275 -8.88 -22.22 1.22
C GLU A 275 -7.83 -21.21 0.70
N VAL A 276 -7.26 -20.39 1.57
CA VAL A 276 -6.14 -19.49 1.23
C VAL A 276 -4.94 -20.33 0.77
N LYS A 277 -4.56 -21.34 1.56
CA LYS A 277 -3.46 -22.25 1.22
C LYS A 277 -3.68 -22.94 -0.11
N GLU A 278 -4.87 -23.50 -0.34
CA GLU A 278 -5.21 -24.21 -1.57
C GLU A 278 -5.12 -23.30 -2.81
N ASN A 279 -5.68 -22.08 -2.74
CA ASN A 279 -5.63 -21.13 -3.84
C ASN A 279 -4.18 -20.76 -4.21
N ILE A 280 -3.32 -20.52 -3.21
CA ILE A 280 -1.91 -20.16 -3.44
C ILE A 280 -1.16 -21.35 -4.05
N LEU A 281 -1.31 -22.56 -3.52
CA LEU A 281 -0.62 -23.73 -4.04
C LEU A 281 -1.09 -24.08 -5.46
N ARG A 282 -2.35 -23.84 -5.80
CA ARG A 282 -2.86 -23.95 -7.16
C ARG A 282 -2.19 -22.95 -8.11
N ALA A 283 -2.00 -21.70 -7.66
CA ALA A 283 -1.28 -20.69 -8.44
C ALA A 283 0.20 -21.05 -8.64
N VAL A 284 0.85 -21.58 -7.60
CA VAL A 284 2.23 -22.09 -7.70
C VAL A 284 2.34 -23.22 -8.73
N LYS A 285 1.37 -24.15 -8.75
CA LYS A 285 1.35 -25.23 -9.74
C LYS A 285 1.25 -24.71 -11.17
N VAL A 286 0.49 -23.64 -11.41
CA VAL A 286 0.43 -22.98 -12.73
C VAL A 286 1.81 -22.46 -13.15
N LEU A 287 2.56 -21.84 -12.24
CA LEU A 287 3.92 -21.37 -12.51
C LEU A 287 4.88 -22.54 -12.79
N GLU A 288 4.73 -23.66 -12.07
CA GLU A 288 5.52 -24.87 -12.30
C GLU A 288 5.21 -25.47 -13.69
N GLU A 289 3.93 -25.53 -14.09
CA GLU A 289 3.51 -25.96 -15.43
C GLU A 289 4.05 -25.06 -16.55
N LYS A 290 4.28 -23.76 -16.25
CA LYS A 290 4.96 -22.80 -17.14
C LYS A 290 6.50 -22.91 -17.11
N GLY A 291 7.06 -23.85 -16.33
CA GLY A 291 8.48 -24.21 -16.34
C GLY A 291 9.31 -23.64 -15.20
N ALA A 292 8.71 -23.05 -14.18
CA ALA A 292 9.41 -22.69 -12.96
C ALA A 292 9.83 -23.94 -12.17
N VAL A 293 10.92 -23.85 -11.41
CA VAL A 293 11.40 -24.91 -10.51
C VAL A 293 10.99 -24.56 -9.08
N VAL A 294 10.07 -25.32 -8.51
CA VAL A 294 9.49 -25.05 -7.19
C VAL A 294 10.09 -25.97 -6.13
N GLU A 295 10.52 -25.42 -5.00
CA GLU A 295 11.07 -26.18 -3.88
C GLU A 295 10.59 -25.62 -2.53
N GLU A 296 10.31 -26.51 -1.58
CA GLU A 296 10.06 -26.13 -0.18
C GLU A 296 11.38 -25.95 0.60
N PHE A 297 11.39 -24.98 1.54
CA PHE A 297 12.54 -24.76 2.41
C PHE A 297 12.12 -24.22 3.80
N ASP A 298 13.05 -24.19 4.74
CA ASP A 298 12.81 -23.71 6.11
C ASP A 298 13.28 -22.26 6.28
N LEU A 299 12.42 -21.37 6.81
CA LEU A 299 12.68 -19.95 7.09
C LEU A 299 12.42 -19.61 8.57
N SER A 300 13.02 -20.37 9.46
CA SER A 300 12.68 -20.51 10.88
C SER A 300 12.66 -19.22 11.72
N LEU A 301 13.37 -18.15 11.33
CA LEU A 301 13.46 -16.92 12.10
C LEU A 301 12.26 -15.99 11.94
N VAL A 302 11.39 -16.21 10.97
CA VAL A 302 10.21 -15.36 10.70
C VAL A 302 9.20 -15.36 11.86
N LYS A 303 9.20 -16.38 12.70
CA LYS A 303 8.38 -16.43 13.92
C LYS A 303 8.66 -15.30 14.93
N TYR A 304 9.81 -14.65 14.83
CA TYR A 304 10.18 -13.50 15.64
C TYR A 304 9.90 -12.15 14.97
N ALA A 305 9.34 -12.16 13.76
CA ALA A 305 9.10 -10.94 12.97
C ALA A 305 8.09 -10.00 13.66
N ILE A 306 6.95 -10.55 14.13
CA ILE A 306 5.90 -9.75 14.79
C ILE A 306 6.44 -8.99 16.01
N PRO A 307 7.01 -9.63 17.04
CA PRO A 307 7.50 -8.88 18.20
C PRO A 307 8.62 -7.91 17.85
N ALA A 308 9.55 -8.26 16.95
CA ALA A 308 10.61 -7.35 16.52
C ALA A 308 10.04 -6.11 15.80
N TYR A 309 9.07 -6.30 14.91
CA TYR A 309 8.43 -5.22 14.17
C TYR A 309 7.71 -4.25 15.11
N TYR A 310 6.83 -4.74 15.99
CA TYR A 310 6.03 -3.85 16.84
C TYR A 310 6.87 -3.07 17.84
N VAL A 311 8.00 -3.62 18.31
CA VAL A 311 8.97 -2.89 19.12
C VAL A 311 9.63 -1.77 18.31
N ILE A 312 10.16 -2.06 17.11
CA ILE A 312 10.85 -1.08 16.26
C ILE A 312 9.86 -0.01 15.77
N ALA A 313 8.75 -0.42 15.20
CA ALA A 313 7.77 0.49 14.62
C ALA A 313 7.16 1.42 15.68
N SER A 314 6.84 0.90 16.89
CA SER A 314 6.34 1.74 17.98
C SER A 314 7.39 2.71 18.51
N ALA A 315 8.65 2.28 18.62
CA ALA A 315 9.77 3.14 19.01
C ALA A 315 9.93 4.32 18.03
N GLU A 316 9.94 4.03 16.73
CA GLU A 316 10.06 5.05 15.68
C GLU A 316 8.82 5.95 15.62
N ALA A 317 7.60 5.38 15.77
CA ALA A 317 6.35 6.14 15.84
C ALA A 317 6.35 7.15 16.99
N SER A 318 6.80 6.74 18.19
CA SER A 318 6.84 7.65 19.35
C SER A 318 7.71 8.88 19.10
N SER A 319 8.81 8.71 18.38
CA SER A 319 9.69 9.81 17.96
C SER A 319 9.11 10.62 16.80
N ASN A 320 8.58 9.97 15.77
CA ASN A 320 8.03 10.63 14.57
C ASN A 320 6.79 11.47 14.89
N LEU A 321 5.89 10.96 15.76
CA LEU A 321 4.65 11.65 16.11
C LEU A 321 4.82 12.68 17.22
N ALA A 322 6.01 12.83 17.81
CA ALA A 322 6.29 13.86 18.81
C ALA A 322 6.08 15.29 18.28
N ARG A 323 6.26 15.51 16.98
CA ARG A 323 6.10 16.80 16.31
C ARG A 323 4.65 17.30 16.20
N PHE A 324 3.67 16.42 16.33
CA PHE A 324 2.25 16.77 16.23
C PHE A 324 1.70 17.14 17.61
N ASP A 325 1.78 18.41 17.95
CA ASP A 325 1.51 18.96 19.27
C ASP A 325 0.44 20.07 19.29
N GLY A 326 -0.09 20.43 18.12
CA GLY A 326 -1.10 21.49 17.99
C GLY A 326 -0.54 22.90 18.12
N VAL A 327 0.79 23.09 18.09
CA VAL A 327 1.40 24.44 18.25
C VAL A 327 1.62 25.12 16.91
N LYS A 328 2.35 24.48 15.97
CA LYS A 328 2.68 25.07 14.67
C LYS A 328 1.60 24.83 13.63
N TYR A 329 0.94 23.67 13.68
CA TYR A 329 -0.10 23.22 12.76
C TYR A 329 -0.90 22.07 13.41
N GLY A 330 -2.01 21.70 12.78
CA GLY A 330 -2.87 20.63 13.25
C GLY A 330 -3.89 21.09 14.31
N TYR A 331 -4.57 20.09 14.88
CA TYR A 331 -5.59 20.31 15.90
C TYR A 331 -4.97 20.81 17.20
N ARG A 332 -5.56 21.88 17.75
CA ARG A 332 -5.30 22.38 19.10
C ARG A 332 -6.59 22.34 19.91
N THR A 333 -6.52 21.85 21.15
CA THR A 333 -7.65 21.93 22.08
C THR A 333 -8.04 23.39 22.32
N GLU A 334 -9.34 23.67 22.41
CA GLU A 334 -9.86 25.01 22.63
C GLU A 334 -9.73 25.44 24.09
N GLU A 335 -9.87 24.48 25.03
CA GLU A 335 -9.87 24.74 26.45
C GLU A 335 -8.64 24.14 27.13
N TYR A 336 -7.75 24.97 27.67
CA TYR A 336 -6.57 24.55 28.39
C TYR A 336 -6.07 25.59 29.42
N GLU A 337 -5.39 25.08 30.44
CA GLU A 337 -4.71 25.90 31.46
C GLU A 337 -3.20 25.71 31.33
N GLY A 338 -2.53 26.73 30.76
CA GLY A 338 -1.09 26.70 30.55
C GLY A 338 -0.59 25.73 29.48
N LEU A 339 0.68 25.88 29.12
CA LEU A 339 1.29 25.23 27.98
C LEU A 339 1.28 23.68 28.09
N HIS A 340 1.63 23.16 29.26
CA HIS A 340 1.67 21.71 29.47
C HIS A 340 0.30 21.03 29.27
N ASN A 341 -0.75 21.65 29.79
CA ASN A 341 -2.10 21.15 29.65
C ASN A 341 -2.58 21.23 28.19
N MET A 342 -2.21 22.30 27.45
CA MET A 342 -2.48 22.43 26.03
C MET A 342 -1.90 21.25 25.23
N TYR A 343 -0.62 20.93 25.40
CA TYR A 343 0.02 19.79 24.75
C TYR A 343 -0.69 18.46 25.06
N LYS A 344 -0.93 18.25 26.37
CA LYS A 344 -1.56 17.00 26.84
C LYS A 344 -2.96 16.82 26.24
N LYS A 345 -3.80 17.85 26.30
CA LYS A 345 -5.18 17.81 25.77
C LYS A 345 -5.19 17.69 24.25
N SER A 346 -4.43 18.52 23.53
CA SER A 346 -4.38 18.46 22.05
C SER A 346 -4.01 17.07 21.54
N ARG A 347 -3.01 16.44 22.14
CA ARG A 347 -2.59 15.07 21.75
C ARG A 347 -3.60 14.00 22.20
N SER A 348 -4.19 14.14 23.39
CA SER A 348 -5.19 13.17 23.89
C SER A 348 -6.48 13.18 23.09
N GLU A 349 -6.90 14.35 22.60
CA GLU A 349 -8.12 14.55 21.81
C GLU A 349 -7.89 14.33 20.31
N GLY A 350 -6.67 14.63 19.84
CA GLY A 350 -6.30 14.59 18.43
C GLY A 350 -5.90 13.22 17.91
N PHE A 351 -5.33 12.35 18.77
CA PHE A 351 -4.95 10.98 18.39
C PHE A 351 -5.97 9.95 18.84
N GLY A 352 -6.22 8.98 17.99
CA GLY A 352 -7.04 7.80 18.28
C GLY A 352 -6.37 6.80 19.24
N PRO A 353 -7.13 5.79 19.70
CA PRO A 353 -6.66 4.84 20.73
C PRO A 353 -5.44 4.03 20.30
N GLU A 354 -5.39 3.53 19.07
CA GLU A 354 -4.29 2.69 18.58
C GLU A 354 -2.99 3.50 18.46
N VAL A 355 -3.05 4.71 17.93
CA VAL A 355 -1.89 5.61 17.84
C VAL A 355 -1.33 5.93 19.22
N LYS A 356 -2.21 6.25 20.17
CA LYS A 356 -1.81 6.49 21.57
C LYS A 356 -1.12 5.27 22.18
N ARG A 357 -1.66 4.06 21.94
CA ARG A 357 -1.06 2.80 22.42
C ARG A 357 0.36 2.62 21.89
N ARG A 358 0.58 2.82 20.58
CA ARG A 358 1.91 2.68 19.97
C ARG A 358 2.90 3.74 20.42
N ILE A 359 2.45 4.99 20.60
CA ILE A 359 3.30 6.05 21.17
C ILE A 359 3.75 5.69 22.59
N MET A 360 2.84 5.20 23.43
CA MET A 360 3.17 4.79 24.81
C MET A 360 4.11 3.59 24.84
N LEU A 361 3.84 2.57 24.01
CA LEU A 361 4.71 1.40 23.87
C LEU A 361 6.11 1.80 23.39
N GLY A 362 6.19 2.67 22.38
CA GLY A 362 7.45 3.18 21.84
C GLY A 362 8.27 3.95 22.88
N SER A 363 7.62 4.83 23.62
CA SER A 363 8.26 5.57 24.72
C SER A 363 8.77 4.63 25.82
N PHE A 364 8.04 3.57 26.13
CA PHE A 364 8.45 2.54 27.10
C PHE A 364 9.70 1.78 26.63
N VAL A 365 9.70 1.25 25.40
CA VAL A 365 10.82 0.44 24.88
C VAL A 365 12.09 1.26 24.62
N LEU A 366 11.98 2.59 24.51
CA LEU A 366 13.11 3.51 24.40
C LEU A 366 13.60 4.04 25.74
N SER A 367 12.88 3.77 26.85
CA SER A 367 13.25 4.30 28.16
C SER A 367 14.47 3.61 28.76
N SER A 368 15.14 4.32 29.70
CA SER A 368 16.30 3.80 30.42
C SER A 368 15.99 2.48 31.12
N GLY A 369 16.85 1.48 30.95
CA GLY A 369 16.68 0.13 31.48
C GLY A 369 15.91 -0.84 30.58
N TYR A 370 15.15 -0.34 29.57
CA TYR A 370 14.41 -1.18 28.62
C TYR A 370 14.96 -1.14 27.19
N TYR A 371 15.74 -0.12 26.86
CA TYR A 371 16.32 0.07 25.53
C TYR A 371 17.09 -1.15 25.03
N ASP A 372 18.03 -1.66 25.82
CA ASP A 372 18.84 -2.82 25.44
C ASP A 372 18.03 -4.11 25.39
N ALA A 373 17.11 -4.28 26.36
CA ALA A 373 16.31 -5.50 26.50
C ALA A 373 15.27 -5.66 25.40
N TYR A 374 14.73 -4.58 24.87
CA TYR A 374 13.68 -4.59 23.86
C TYR A 374 14.13 -4.02 22.53
N TYR A 375 14.47 -2.73 22.44
CA TYR A 375 14.73 -2.07 21.17
C TYR A 375 16.00 -2.60 20.48
N LEU A 376 17.12 -2.65 21.19
CA LEU A 376 18.37 -3.18 20.64
C LEU A 376 18.25 -4.67 20.28
N LYS A 377 17.54 -5.44 21.09
CA LYS A 377 17.26 -6.85 20.78
C LYS A 377 16.40 -7.00 19.52
N ALA A 378 15.39 -6.16 19.34
CA ALA A 378 14.57 -6.15 18.12
C ALA A 378 15.39 -5.79 16.88
N LEU A 379 16.30 -4.81 16.95
CA LEU A 379 17.22 -4.48 15.85
C LEU A 379 18.15 -5.64 15.49
N LYS A 380 18.69 -6.35 16.50
CA LYS A 380 19.49 -7.57 16.26
C LYS A 380 18.65 -8.66 15.58
N THR A 381 17.39 -8.83 16.00
CA THR A 381 16.46 -9.79 15.39
C THR A 381 16.16 -9.41 13.93
N LYS A 382 15.92 -8.11 13.64
CA LYS A 382 15.77 -7.59 12.27
C LYS A 382 16.95 -8.00 11.39
N ALA A 383 18.18 -7.81 11.87
CA ALA A 383 19.39 -8.19 11.14
C ALA A 383 19.50 -9.71 10.89
N LEU A 384 19.06 -10.54 11.84
CA LEU A 384 19.04 -11.99 11.67
C LEU A 384 17.98 -12.46 10.67
N ILE A 385 16.80 -11.85 10.68
CA ILE A 385 15.73 -12.11 9.69
C ILE A 385 16.24 -11.77 8.29
N LYS A 386 16.89 -10.58 8.12
CA LYS A 386 17.48 -10.25 6.83
C LYS A 386 18.50 -11.29 6.36
N LYS A 387 19.41 -11.73 7.21
CA LYS A 387 20.40 -12.79 6.86
C LYS A 387 19.72 -14.11 6.46
N ALA A 388 18.57 -14.46 7.06
CA ALA A 388 17.85 -15.67 6.68
C ALA A 388 17.29 -15.56 5.25
N PHE A 389 16.74 -14.40 4.88
CA PHE A 389 16.33 -14.14 3.50
C PHE A 389 17.52 -14.08 2.54
N ASP A 390 18.63 -13.39 2.90
CA ASP A 390 19.82 -13.33 2.06
C ASP A 390 20.31 -14.75 1.70
N LYS A 391 20.34 -15.65 2.69
CA LYS A 391 20.70 -17.05 2.46
C LYS A 391 19.69 -17.80 1.57
N ALA A 392 18.38 -17.52 1.69
CA ALA A 392 17.38 -18.10 0.82
C ALA A 392 17.56 -17.64 -0.64
N PHE A 393 17.88 -16.36 -0.84
CA PHE A 393 18.10 -15.79 -2.17
C PHE A 393 19.45 -16.16 -2.81
N GLU A 394 20.36 -16.85 -2.11
CA GLU A 394 21.49 -17.55 -2.76
C GLU A 394 21.00 -18.71 -3.64
N LYS A 395 19.80 -19.24 -3.36
CA LYS A 395 19.24 -20.41 -4.05
C LYS A 395 18.00 -20.08 -4.88
N TYR A 396 17.13 -19.20 -4.43
CA TYR A 396 15.84 -18.90 -5.06
C TYR A 396 15.84 -17.52 -5.70
N ASP A 397 15.13 -17.39 -6.81
CA ASP A 397 14.91 -16.12 -7.49
C ASP A 397 13.72 -15.37 -6.89
N VAL A 398 12.67 -16.11 -6.49
CA VAL A 398 11.44 -15.60 -5.91
C VAL A 398 11.00 -16.50 -4.75
N ILE A 399 10.45 -15.91 -3.70
CA ILE A 399 9.82 -16.63 -2.59
C ILE A 399 8.32 -16.37 -2.63
N VAL A 400 7.52 -17.44 -2.55
CA VAL A 400 6.06 -17.37 -2.46
C VAL A 400 5.62 -17.40 -1.01
N ALA A 401 4.67 -16.53 -0.67
CA ALA A 401 4.03 -16.46 0.65
C ALA A 401 2.54 -16.13 0.53
N PRO A 402 1.72 -16.44 1.55
CA PRO A 402 0.43 -15.79 1.71
C PRO A 402 0.61 -14.28 1.93
N ALA A 403 -0.36 -13.47 1.52
CA ALA A 403 -0.39 -12.05 1.87
C ALA A 403 -1.08 -11.81 3.24
N ALA A 404 -1.98 -12.70 3.63
CA ALA A 404 -2.69 -12.71 4.91
C ALA A 404 -3.07 -14.14 5.31
N PRO A 405 -3.33 -14.41 6.60
CA PRO A 405 -3.68 -15.76 7.07
C PRO A 405 -5.10 -16.20 6.65
N THR A 406 -5.98 -15.26 6.38
CA THR A 406 -7.39 -15.47 5.98
C THR A 406 -7.75 -14.53 4.84
N THR A 407 -8.92 -14.70 4.25
CA THR A 407 -9.58 -13.64 3.47
C THR A 407 -10.03 -12.50 4.39
N ALA A 408 -10.59 -11.44 3.81
CA ALA A 408 -10.99 -10.24 4.56
C ALA A 408 -11.92 -10.59 5.75
N PRO A 409 -11.58 -10.24 6.99
CA PRO A 409 -12.46 -10.43 8.14
C PRO A 409 -13.64 -9.45 8.10
N GLU A 410 -14.71 -9.79 8.84
CA GLU A 410 -15.85 -8.90 9.03
C GLU A 410 -15.47 -7.65 9.83
N LEU A 411 -16.12 -6.53 9.53
CA LEU A 411 -16.00 -5.27 10.28
C LEU A 411 -16.25 -5.47 11.78
N GLY A 412 -15.48 -4.79 12.62
CA GLY A 412 -15.58 -4.84 14.08
C GLY A 412 -14.92 -6.06 14.74
N LYS A 413 -14.59 -7.11 14.00
CA LYS A 413 -14.02 -8.35 14.57
C LYS A 413 -12.55 -8.21 15.04
N SER A 414 -11.82 -7.25 14.48
CA SER A 414 -10.40 -7.04 14.78
C SER A 414 -10.14 -5.93 15.80
N LEU A 415 -11.03 -4.95 15.93
CA LEU A 415 -10.85 -3.77 16.80
C LEU A 415 -10.75 -4.11 18.29
N ASN A 416 -11.46 -5.16 18.73
CA ASN A 416 -11.52 -5.55 20.14
C ASN A 416 -10.37 -6.48 20.56
N ASP A 417 -9.56 -6.95 19.62
CA ASP A 417 -8.42 -7.83 19.88
C ASP A 417 -7.19 -7.35 19.09
N PRO A 418 -6.35 -6.47 19.67
CA PRO A 418 -5.14 -6.00 19.02
C PRO A 418 -4.17 -7.10 18.59
N ILE A 419 -4.11 -8.20 19.37
CA ILE A 419 -3.23 -9.34 19.06
C ILE A 419 -3.70 -10.02 17.77
N LYS A 420 -5.00 -10.19 17.60
CA LYS A 420 -5.58 -10.77 16.37
C LYS A 420 -5.30 -9.89 15.15
N MET A 421 -5.41 -8.57 15.30
CA MET A 421 -5.03 -7.62 14.24
C MET A 421 -3.55 -7.75 13.90
N TYR A 422 -2.66 -7.84 14.91
CA TYR A 422 -1.22 -7.97 14.69
C TYR A 422 -0.82 -9.29 14.04
N LEU A 423 -1.53 -10.38 14.33
CA LEU A 423 -1.30 -11.68 13.69
C LEU A 423 -1.71 -11.68 12.21
N GLY A 424 -2.59 -10.78 11.80
CA GLY A 424 -2.95 -10.59 10.38
C GLY A 424 -1.78 -10.23 9.48
N ASP A 425 -0.73 -9.61 10.04
CA ASP A 425 0.44 -9.13 9.29
C ASP A 425 1.63 -10.12 9.31
N ILE A 426 1.44 -11.35 9.82
CA ILE A 426 2.51 -12.32 10.07
C ILE A 426 3.36 -12.63 8.85
N TYR A 427 2.78 -12.64 7.63
CA TYR A 427 3.45 -12.99 6.39
C TYR A 427 4.10 -11.80 5.67
N THR A 428 3.72 -10.57 6.04
CA THR A 428 4.18 -9.36 5.34
C THR A 428 5.28 -8.61 6.08
N ILE A 429 5.23 -8.60 7.41
CA ILE A 429 6.16 -7.86 8.29
C ILE A 429 7.63 -8.21 8.07
N SER A 430 7.95 -9.49 7.88
CA SER A 430 9.33 -9.96 7.69
C SER A 430 9.99 -9.36 6.45
N VAL A 431 9.21 -9.09 5.41
CA VAL A 431 9.65 -8.46 4.16
C VAL A 431 10.09 -7.01 4.39
N ASN A 432 9.33 -6.25 5.22
CA ASN A 432 9.73 -4.89 5.61
C ASN A 432 10.96 -4.88 6.50
N LEU A 433 11.03 -5.79 7.50
CA LEU A 433 12.22 -5.92 8.36
C LEU A 433 13.48 -6.22 7.57
N ALA A 434 13.37 -7.02 6.51
CA ALA A 434 14.49 -7.36 5.63
C ALA A 434 14.74 -6.31 4.53
N GLY A 435 13.86 -5.31 4.36
CA GLY A 435 13.98 -4.26 3.33
C GLY A 435 13.69 -4.73 1.90
N LEU A 436 13.11 -5.92 1.74
CA LEU A 436 12.88 -6.61 0.46
C LEU A 436 11.68 -6.06 -0.32
N PRO A 437 11.66 -6.19 -1.65
CA PRO A 437 10.46 -5.93 -2.45
C PRO A 437 9.46 -7.08 -2.31
N GLY A 438 8.17 -6.76 -2.50
CA GLY A 438 7.11 -7.75 -2.57
C GLY A 438 5.92 -7.25 -3.39
N ILE A 439 5.33 -8.14 -4.16
CA ILE A 439 4.10 -7.90 -4.91
C ILE A 439 3.02 -8.85 -4.44
N THR A 440 1.80 -8.36 -4.31
CA THR A 440 0.61 -9.21 -4.09
C THR A 440 -0.26 -9.19 -5.33
N ILE A 441 -0.70 -10.38 -5.75
CA ILE A 441 -1.60 -10.57 -6.89
C ILE A 441 -2.78 -11.45 -6.48
N PRO A 442 -4.00 -11.21 -7.01
CA PRO A 442 -5.15 -12.06 -6.75
C PRO A 442 -4.98 -13.43 -7.42
N VAL A 443 -5.22 -14.52 -6.68
CA VAL A 443 -5.04 -15.90 -7.18
C VAL A 443 -6.32 -16.74 -7.15
N GLY A 444 -7.39 -16.22 -6.58
CA GLY A 444 -8.69 -16.88 -6.50
C GLY A 444 -9.59 -16.24 -5.46
N LYS A 445 -10.62 -16.97 -5.07
CA LYS A 445 -11.60 -16.57 -4.03
C LYS A 445 -11.82 -17.73 -3.07
N ASP A 446 -12.25 -17.41 -1.86
CA ASP A 446 -12.78 -18.41 -0.92
C ASP A 446 -14.22 -18.80 -1.25
N SER A 447 -14.77 -19.72 -0.47
CA SER A 447 -16.18 -20.19 -0.60
C SER A 447 -17.23 -19.10 -0.38
N LYS A 448 -16.83 -17.95 0.18
CA LYS A 448 -17.70 -16.77 0.39
C LYS A 448 -17.60 -15.75 -0.75
N GLY A 449 -16.76 -16.00 -1.75
CA GLY A 449 -16.49 -15.09 -2.85
C GLY A 449 -15.50 -13.96 -2.54
N LEU A 450 -14.82 -14.00 -1.40
CA LEU A 450 -13.81 -13.01 -1.02
C LEU A 450 -12.44 -13.34 -1.66
N PRO A 451 -11.71 -12.33 -2.16
CA PRO A 451 -10.43 -12.54 -2.84
C PRO A 451 -9.36 -13.16 -1.94
N VAL A 452 -8.50 -13.95 -2.58
CA VAL A 452 -7.27 -14.51 -2.01
C VAL A 452 -6.08 -13.96 -2.80
N GLY A 453 -5.11 -13.36 -2.10
CA GLY A 453 -3.87 -12.85 -2.69
C GLY A 453 -2.66 -13.75 -2.37
N MET A 454 -1.83 -13.96 -3.39
CA MET A 454 -0.50 -14.55 -3.27
C MET A 454 0.55 -13.44 -3.24
N GLN A 455 1.48 -13.51 -2.28
CA GLN A 455 2.62 -12.62 -2.20
C GLN A 455 3.85 -13.27 -2.86
N LEU A 456 4.52 -12.52 -3.74
CA LEU A 456 5.82 -12.88 -4.30
C LEU A 456 6.86 -11.92 -3.71
N ILE A 457 7.92 -12.47 -3.13
CA ILE A 457 9.00 -11.72 -2.47
C ILE A 457 10.26 -11.87 -3.29
N GLY A 458 10.92 -10.76 -3.63
CA GLY A 458 12.20 -10.73 -4.35
C GLY A 458 13.36 -10.36 -3.44
N ASN A 459 14.58 -10.57 -3.94
CA ASN A 459 15.77 -10.03 -3.31
C ASN A 459 15.81 -8.49 -3.48
N CYS A 460 16.60 -7.80 -2.65
CA CYS A 460 16.77 -6.35 -2.75
C CYS A 460 17.14 -5.95 -4.19
N PHE A 461 16.41 -4.96 -4.73
CA PHE A 461 16.59 -4.40 -6.08
C PHE A 461 16.32 -5.38 -7.24
N GLU A 462 15.66 -6.50 -6.95
CA GLU A 462 15.24 -7.48 -7.97
C GLU A 462 13.71 -7.46 -8.18
N GLU A 463 13.10 -6.26 -8.16
CA GLU A 463 11.67 -6.08 -8.44
C GLU A 463 11.26 -6.74 -9.75
N ASN A 464 12.13 -6.71 -10.76
CA ASN A 464 11.86 -7.28 -12.08
C ASN A 464 11.55 -8.78 -12.04
N LYS A 465 12.16 -9.56 -11.14
CA LYS A 465 11.87 -10.98 -10.99
C LYS A 465 10.46 -11.24 -10.46
N ILE A 466 10.03 -10.47 -9.45
CA ILE A 466 8.67 -10.62 -8.90
C ILE A 466 7.60 -10.09 -9.85
N ILE A 467 7.90 -9.02 -10.59
CA ILE A 467 7.01 -8.48 -11.64
C ILE A 467 6.85 -9.50 -12.77
N GLN A 468 7.93 -10.08 -13.28
CA GLN A 468 7.90 -11.10 -14.32
C GLN A 468 7.09 -12.32 -13.89
N THR A 469 7.32 -12.83 -12.67
CA THR A 469 6.59 -13.96 -12.12
C THR A 469 5.09 -13.67 -11.97
N ALA A 470 4.77 -12.48 -11.44
CA ALA A 470 3.39 -12.01 -11.28
C ALA A 470 2.69 -11.86 -12.63
N TYR A 471 3.35 -11.21 -13.60
CA TYR A 471 2.86 -11.01 -14.94
C TYR A 471 2.59 -12.34 -15.64
N THR A 472 3.53 -13.30 -15.57
CA THR A 472 3.36 -14.63 -16.15
C THR A 472 2.14 -15.37 -15.58
N PHE A 473 1.89 -15.27 -14.27
CA PHE A 473 0.69 -15.86 -13.67
C PHE A 473 -0.57 -15.12 -14.14
N GLU A 474 -0.55 -13.77 -14.15
CA GLU A 474 -1.68 -12.94 -14.54
C GLU A 474 -2.18 -13.22 -15.96
N GLN A 475 -1.27 -13.59 -16.92
CA GLN A 475 -1.67 -13.96 -18.28
C GLN A 475 -2.57 -15.23 -18.35
N THR A 476 -2.72 -15.94 -17.24
CA THR A 476 -3.61 -17.11 -17.15
C THR A 476 -5.04 -16.77 -16.69
N LYS A 477 -5.30 -15.54 -16.30
CA LYS A 477 -6.57 -15.08 -15.72
C LYS A 477 -6.99 -13.71 -16.24
N ALA A 478 -8.30 -13.46 -16.28
CA ALA A 478 -8.84 -12.12 -16.46
C ALA A 478 -9.00 -11.41 -15.10
N TYR A 479 -8.87 -10.09 -15.08
CA TYR A 479 -9.25 -9.28 -13.94
C TYR A 479 -10.77 -9.40 -13.70
N GLU A 480 -11.15 -9.55 -12.43
CA GLU A 480 -12.53 -9.55 -12.00
C GLU A 480 -12.79 -8.35 -11.09
N ALA A 481 -13.77 -7.52 -11.44
CA ALA A 481 -14.27 -6.46 -10.58
C ALA A 481 -15.38 -7.00 -9.66
N PRO A 482 -15.53 -6.45 -8.43
CA PRO A 482 -16.66 -6.76 -7.57
C PRO A 482 -18.00 -6.32 -8.18
N GLU A 483 -19.10 -6.96 -7.79
CA GLU A 483 -20.44 -6.63 -8.31
C GLU A 483 -20.82 -5.16 -8.05
N LEU A 484 -20.42 -4.61 -6.89
CA LEU A 484 -20.65 -3.20 -6.56
C LEU A 484 -20.13 -2.23 -7.65
N ALA A 485 -19.00 -2.55 -8.26
CA ALA A 485 -18.43 -1.74 -9.34
C ALA A 485 -19.27 -1.84 -10.63
N LYS A 486 -20.02 -2.95 -10.81
CA LYS A 486 -20.79 -3.27 -12.02
C LYS A 486 -22.25 -2.87 -11.97
N GLU A 487 -22.82 -2.61 -10.79
CA GLU A 487 -24.24 -2.26 -10.65
C GLU A 487 -24.62 -1.07 -11.56
N ASP A 488 -25.72 -1.22 -12.32
CA ASP A 488 -26.24 -0.23 -13.29
C ASP A 488 -25.40 -0.02 -14.58
N ARG A 489 -24.70 -1.03 -15.05
CA ARG A 489 -24.05 -1.03 -16.37
C ARG A 489 -24.97 -1.47 -17.49
#